data_7431af4ac4ecedcc1c7449879f526d34
#
_entry.id   7431af4ac4ecedcc1c7449879f526d34
#
_cell.length_a   1.000
_cell.length_b   1.000
_cell.length_c   1.000
_cell.angle_alpha   90.00
_cell.angle_beta   90.00
_cell.angle_gamma   90.00
#
_symmetry.space_group_name_H-M   'P 1'
#
loop_
_entity.id
_entity.type
_entity.pdbx_description
1 polymer ?
#
loop_
_entity_poly.entity_id
_entity_poly.type
_entity_poly.pdbx_seq_one_letter_code
_entity_poly.pdbx_strand_id
1 'polypeptide(L)'
;MAQGILVSTRKGLFEVTRGRSGWTVKDGFFLGDNVSLALHDPRDGTDYATINHGHFGVKLHRRLKGKKWTEVATPKYPEKPEGLVDLDGWGKPVKWTTQMIWALEIAGPNTIWCGTMPGGLFRSTDRGETWELMENLWSHPDRNKWLGGGADIPGIHSICVDPRDSNVVRVAVSCGGVWVTKDNGVSWAQSAHGMKFDNGPKSEAESPDGQDPHMMVQSPSDPKKFWVQHHAGIFKSVNDGKKWTSVKAKPSSFGFGVVVHPKDADTAWFVPGIKDEKRIPVDGAMVVTRTRDGGKTFKILKKGLPQKHAYDVVFRHGLAIDDAGKCLVMGSTTGNLWVSENQGDSWDNVSSTLPQIYAVRWA
;
A
#
# COMPACT_ATOMS: atom_id res chain seq x y z
N MET A 1 4.65 -22.18 5.21
CA MET A 1 3.60 -21.29 5.70
C MET A 1 4.30 -20.15 6.44
N ALA A 2 3.93 -18.94 6.20
CA ALA A 2 4.42 -17.80 6.98
C ALA A 2 4.19 -18.06 8.47
N GLN A 3 5.21 -17.85 9.30
CA GLN A 3 5.14 -18.17 10.74
C GLN A 3 4.86 -16.93 11.59
N GLY A 4 4.88 -15.73 11.00
CA GLY A 4 4.72 -14.47 11.68
C GLY A 4 4.04 -13.40 10.86
N ILE A 5 3.59 -12.36 11.54
CA ILE A 5 3.00 -11.15 10.96
C ILE A 5 3.65 -9.95 11.66
N LEU A 6 4.10 -8.99 10.89
CA LEU A 6 4.50 -7.67 11.37
C LEU A 6 3.30 -6.73 11.28
N VAL A 7 2.94 -6.11 12.40
CA VAL A 7 1.78 -5.20 12.53
C VAL A 7 2.28 -3.81 12.88
N SER A 8 2.27 -2.92 11.90
CA SER A 8 2.69 -1.51 12.04
C SER A 8 1.53 -0.69 12.59
N THR A 9 1.77 0.02 13.69
CA THR A 9 0.72 0.76 14.40
C THR A 9 1.15 2.19 14.77
N ARG A 10 0.20 2.98 15.21
CA ARG A 10 0.45 4.32 15.74
C ARG A 10 1.36 4.34 16.99
N LYS A 11 1.56 3.22 17.67
CA LYS A 11 2.28 3.12 18.96
C LYS A 11 3.28 1.97 19.01
N GLY A 12 3.83 1.59 17.89
CA GLY A 12 4.85 0.54 17.80
C GLY A 12 4.66 -0.43 16.66
N LEU A 13 5.63 -1.31 16.51
CA LEU A 13 5.60 -2.48 15.63
C LEU A 13 5.41 -3.71 16.48
N PHE A 14 4.36 -4.50 16.21
CA PHE A 14 4.08 -5.73 16.94
C PHE A 14 4.32 -6.95 16.05
N GLU A 15 4.87 -8.00 16.65
CA GLU A 15 4.94 -9.32 16.05
C GLU A 15 3.75 -10.16 16.47
N VAL A 16 3.17 -10.89 15.53
CA VAL A 16 2.10 -11.84 15.79
C VAL A 16 2.53 -13.19 15.26
N THR A 17 2.50 -14.20 16.10
CA THR A 17 2.98 -15.54 15.77
C THR A 17 1.90 -16.59 15.91
N ARG A 18 1.99 -17.64 15.10
CA ARG A 18 1.11 -18.80 15.14
C ARG A 18 1.66 -19.84 16.10
N GLY A 19 0.97 -20.04 17.25
CA GLY A 19 1.26 -21.11 18.19
C GLY A 19 0.27 -22.27 18.09
N ARG A 20 0.37 -23.21 19.01
CA ARG A 20 -0.57 -24.36 19.09
C ARG A 20 -2.00 -23.92 19.42
N SER A 21 -2.16 -22.87 20.22
CA SER A 21 -3.45 -22.31 20.66
C SER A 21 -4.02 -21.25 19.72
N GLY A 22 -3.37 -20.95 18.60
CA GLY A 22 -3.80 -19.91 17.67
C GLY A 22 -2.76 -18.78 17.49
N TRP A 23 -3.22 -17.66 16.94
CA TRP A 23 -2.41 -16.47 16.72
C TRP A 23 -2.31 -15.65 18.00
N THR A 24 -1.11 -15.15 18.31
CA THR A 24 -0.82 -14.41 19.55
C THR A 24 0.06 -13.21 19.26
N VAL A 25 -0.33 -12.04 19.76
CA VAL A 25 0.48 -10.82 19.75
C VAL A 25 1.64 -11.00 20.73
N LYS A 26 2.85 -10.70 20.26
CA LYS A 26 4.09 -10.70 21.04
C LYS A 26 4.46 -9.28 21.48
N ASP A 27 5.52 -9.19 22.27
CA ASP A 27 6.10 -7.90 22.64
C ASP A 27 6.40 -7.06 21.43
N GLY A 28 6.21 -5.73 21.54
CA GLY A 28 6.39 -4.80 20.45
C GLY A 28 7.78 -4.15 20.45
N PHE A 29 8.12 -3.59 19.31
CA PHE A 29 9.29 -2.73 19.09
C PHE A 29 8.85 -1.30 18.88
N PHE A 30 9.74 -0.34 19.14
CA PHE A 30 9.46 1.09 18.93
C PHE A 30 8.20 1.55 19.67
N LEU A 31 8.01 1.07 20.91
CA LEU A 31 6.81 1.35 21.70
C LEU A 31 6.66 2.84 21.97
N GLY A 32 5.49 3.37 21.65
CA GLY A 32 5.18 4.79 21.71
C GLY A 32 5.34 5.52 20.38
N ASP A 33 6.15 5.00 19.46
CA ASP A 33 6.42 5.61 18.17
C ASP A 33 5.37 5.22 17.11
N ASN A 34 5.20 6.12 16.14
CA ASN A 34 4.35 5.86 14.98
C ASN A 34 5.14 5.07 13.93
N VAL A 35 4.84 3.78 13.78
CA VAL A 35 5.42 2.92 12.75
C VAL A 35 4.48 2.88 11.56
N SER A 36 4.83 3.59 10.48
CA SER A 36 3.94 3.75 9.32
C SER A 36 3.90 2.50 8.42
N LEU A 37 5.01 1.76 8.33
CA LEU A 37 5.14 0.57 7.48
C LEU A 37 6.21 -0.37 8.01
N ALA A 38 6.06 -1.67 7.73
CA ALA A 38 7.12 -2.66 7.82
C ALA A 38 7.23 -3.45 6.51
N LEU A 39 8.43 -3.95 6.21
CA LEU A 39 8.72 -4.81 5.09
C LEU A 39 9.54 -6.00 5.58
N HIS A 40 9.18 -7.21 5.15
CA HIS A 40 9.96 -8.43 5.38
C HIS A 40 10.61 -8.88 4.07
N ASP A 41 11.90 -9.15 4.11
CA ASP A 41 12.62 -9.79 3.00
C ASP A 41 12.68 -11.31 3.24
N PRO A 42 11.86 -12.11 2.55
CA PRO A 42 11.82 -13.56 2.77
C PRO A 42 13.07 -14.30 2.31
N ARG A 43 13.95 -13.64 1.54
CA ARG A 43 15.16 -14.26 0.99
C ARG A 43 16.20 -14.55 2.08
N ASP A 44 16.26 -13.72 3.12
CA ASP A 44 17.22 -13.86 4.21
C ASP A 44 16.66 -13.54 5.60
N GLY A 45 15.38 -13.17 5.67
CA GLY A 45 14.70 -12.82 6.93
C GLY A 45 15.08 -11.46 7.48
N THR A 46 15.48 -10.52 6.61
CA THR A 46 15.70 -9.12 7.00
C THR A 46 14.37 -8.38 7.07
N ASP A 47 14.18 -7.61 8.14
CA ASP A 47 13.03 -6.74 8.31
C ASP A 47 13.42 -5.27 8.21
N TYR A 48 12.51 -4.44 7.70
CA TYR A 48 12.59 -2.99 7.70
C TYR A 48 11.37 -2.41 8.41
N ALA A 49 11.57 -1.31 9.13
CA ALA A 49 10.50 -0.56 9.79
C ALA A 49 10.69 0.93 9.58
N THR A 50 9.62 1.62 9.21
CA THR A 50 9.63 3.06 8.98
C THR A 50 8.89 3.75 10.12
N ILE A 51 9.56 4.70 10.76
CA ILE A 51 9.05 5.40 11.93
C ILE A 51 8.84 6.86 11.57
N ASN A 52 7.63 7.36 11.81
CA ASN A 52 7.34 8.79 11.73
C ASN A 52 7.43 9.40 13.13
N HIS A 53 8.58 9.97 13.44
CA HIS A 53 8.95 10.43 14.78
C HIS A 53 8.56 11.89 15.06
N GLY A 54 7.54 12.42 14.35
CA GLY A 54 7.10 13.80 14.50
C GLY A 54 8.22 14.80 14.17
N HIS A 55 8.52 15.72 15.09
CA HIS A 55 9.55 16.74 14.86
C HIS A 55 10.99 16.18 14.78
N PHE A 56 11.24 14.95 15.20
CA PHE A 56 12.51 14.26 15.00
C PHE A 56 12.68 13.66 13.60
N GLY A 57 11.67 13.81 12.75
CA GLY A 57 11.66 13.39 11.34
C GLY A 57 11.30 11.92 11.14
N VAL A 58 11.47 11.48 9.91
CA VAL A 58 11.25 10.10 9.50
C VAL A 58 12.53 9.31 9.69
N LYS A 59 12.41 8.08 10.19
CA LYS A 59 13.50 7.14 10.43
C LYS A 59 13.24 5.83 9.73
N LEU A 60 14.28 5.24 9.16
CA LEU A 60 14.25 3.87 8.64
C LEU A 60 15.15 2.99 9.52
N HIS A 61 14.61 1.86 9.95
CA HIS A 61 15.34 0.87 10.71
C HIS A 61 15.36 -0.45 9.95
N ARG A 62 16.45 -1.19 10.14
CA ARG A 62 16.65 -2.53 9.58
C ARG A 62 17.01 -3.52 10.70
N ARG A 63 16.47 -4.73 10.60
CA ARG A 63 16.80 -5.85 11.46
C ARG A 63 17.22 -7.05 10.61
N LEU A 64 18.47 -7.44 10.68
CA LEU A 64 18.93 -8.70 10.11
C LEU A 64 18.38 -9.85 10.96
N LYS A 65 18.17 -11.02 10.35
CA LYS A 65 17.67 -12.22 11.04
C LYS A 65 18.46 -12.51 12.32
N GLY A 66 17.76 -12.58 13.46
CA GLY A 66 18.34 -12.84 14.75
C GLY A 66 19.18 -11.70 15.35
N LYS A 67 19.13 -10.48 14.77
CA LYS A 67 19.82 -9.30 15.29
C LYS A 67 18.84 -8.29 15.88
N LYS A 68 19.37 -7.23 16.48
CA LYS A 68 18.57 -6.09 16.96
C LYS A 68 18.27 -5.13 15.81
N TRP A 69 17.24 -4.31 15.99
CA TRP A 69 16.94 -3.20 15.10
C TRP A 69 18.07 -2.15 15.14
N THR A 70 18.49 -1.68 13.97
CA THR A 70 19.48 -0.62 13.79
C THR A 70 18.93 0.45 12.85
N GLU A 71 19.14 1.72 13.15
CA GLU A 71 18.81 2.81 12.24
C GLU A 71 19.74 2.74 11.02
N VAL A 72 19.17 2.89 9.82
CA VAL A 72 19.88 2.97 8.55
C VAL A 72 19.52 4.28 7.84
N ALA A 73 20.16 4.56 6.71
CA ALA A 73 19.88 5.78 5.97
C ALA A 73 18.39 5.90 5.61
N THR A 74 17.83 7.07 5.89
CA THR A 74 16.47 7.43 5.46
C THR A 74 16.56 8.17 4.14
N PRO A 75 15.67 7.89 3.14
CA PRO A 75 15.60 8.66 1.89
C PRO A 75 15.46 10.15 2.16
N LYS A 76 16.34 10.96 1.56
CA LYS A 76 16.37 12.42 1.72
C LYS A 76 16.31 13.09 0.36
N TYR A 77 15.45 14.10 0.25
CA TYR A 77 15.45 14.99 -0.92
C TYR A 77 16.73 15.84 -0.93
N PRO A 78 17.21 16.21 -2.11
CA PRO A 78 18.26 17.21 -2.23
C PRO A 78 17.78 18.57 -1.70
N GLU A 79 18.70 19.49 -1.47
CA GLU A 79 18.33 20.86 -1.18
C GLU A 79 17.55 21.46 -2.35
N LYS A 80 16.44 22.13 -2.01
CA LYS A 80 15.62 22.79 -3.04
C LYS A 80 16.43 23.96 -3.63
N PRO A 81 16.60 24.02 -4.96
CA PRO A 81 17.33 25.12 -5.59
C PRO A 81 16.76 26.49 -5.20
N GLU A 82 17.65 27.45 -4.94
CA GLU A 82 17.27 28.81 -4.59
C GLU A 82 16.41 29.43 -5.70
N GLY A 83 15.32 30.08 -5.32
CA GLY A 83 14.39 30.71 -6.26
C GLY A 83 13.46 29.75 -6.99
N LEU A 84 13.60 28.43 -6.85
CA LEU A 84 12.67 27.47 -7.47
C LEU A 84 11.29 27.55 -6.82
N VAL A 85 10.27 27.88 -7.63
CA VAL A 85 8.87 27.79 -7.25
C VAL A 85 8.38 26.38 -7.63
N ASP A 86 8.14 25.54 -6.63
CA ASP A 86 7.64 24.18 -6.80
C ASP A 86 6.30 24.05 -6.06
N LEU A 87 5.21 23.90 -6.81
CA LEU A 87 3.84 23.84 -6.31
C LEU A 87 3.21 22.50 -6.67
N ASP A 88 2.33 22.02 -5.80
CA ASP A 88 1.44 20.89 -6.11
C ASP A 88 0.24 21.33 -6.95
N GLY A 89 -0.64 20.39 -7.31
CA GLY A 89 -1.83 20.67 -8.11
C GLY A 89 -2.87 21.56 -7.42
N TRP A 90 -2.75 21.82 -6.11
CA TRP A 90 -3.53 22.80 -5.35
C TRP A 90 -2.87 24.18 -5.34
N GLY A 91 -1.69 24.34 -5.94
CA GLY A 91 -0.91 25.57 -5.87
C GLY A 91 -0.20 25.78 -4.53
N LYS A 92 -0.06 24.72 -3.71
CA LYS A 92 0.64 24.80 -2.42
C LYS A 92 2.13 24.50 -2.60
N PRO A 93 3.03 25.20 -1.88
CA PRO A 93 4.46 24.93 -1.95
C PRO A 93 4.82 23.51 -1.51
N VAL A 94 5.54 22.78 -2.36
CA VAL A 94 6.08 21.45 -2.05
C VAL A 94 7.32 21.59 -1.17
N LYS A 95 7.32 20.91 -0.03
CA LYS A 95 8.48 20.80 0.87
C LYS A 95 9.36 19.64 0.40
N TRP A 96 10.64 19.90 0.12
CA TRP A 96 11.61 18.86 -0.26
C TRP A 96 12.18 18.16 0.98
N THR A 97 11.30 17.58 1.77
CA THR A 97 11.66 16.82 2.97
C THR A 97 10.78 15.59 3.08
N THR A 98 11.36 14.45 3.40
CA THR A 98 10.60 13.22 3.63
C THR A 98 9.71 13.38 4.85
N GLN A 99 8.41 13.40 4.64
CA GLN A 99 7.41 13.55 5.69
C GLN A 99 6.86 12.19 6.16
N MET A 100 6.86 11.22 5.26
CA MET A 100 6.51 9.83 5.55
C MET A 100 7.09 8.91 4.47
N ILE A 101 7.56 7.73 4.86
CA ILE A 101 7.75 6.62 3.95
C ILE A 101 6.43 5.87 3.88
N TRP A 102 5.86 5.75 2.66
CA TRP A 102 4.53 5.20 2.46
C TRP A 102 4.53 3.88 1.69
N ALA A 103 5.60 3.57 0.99
CA ALA A 103 5.82 2.29 0.33
C ALA A 103 7.28 1.85 0.45
N LEU A 104 7.50 0.57 0.66
CA LEU A 104 8.78 -0.12 0.52
C LEU A 104 8.54 -1.40 -0.26
N GLU A 105 9.37 -1.66 -1.27
CA GLU A 105 9.25 -2.86 -2.09
C GLU A 105 10.62 -3.39 -2.49
N ILE A 106 10.79 -4.71 -2.43
CA ILE A 106 12.03 -5.39 -2.75
C ILE A 106 12.11 -5.63 -4.26
N ALA A 107 13.27 -5.33 -4.85
CA ALA A 107 13.58 -5.59 -6.26
C ALA A 107 15.00 -6.16 -6.40
N GLY A 108 15.11 -7.42 -6.77
CA GLY A 108 16.43 -8.05 -6.93
C GLY A 108 17.19 -8.24 -5.61
N PRO A 109 18.48 -8.62 -5.66
CA PRO A 109 19.22 -9.06 -4.48
C PRO A 109 19.48 -7.99 -3.42
N ASN A 110 19.80 -6.76 -3.85
CA ASN A 110 20.18 -5.64 -2.97
C ASN A 110 19.32 -4.41 -3.17
N THR A 111 18.34 -4.46 -4.08
CA THR A 111 17.56 -3.30 -4.49
C THR A 111 16.27 -3.21 -3.68
N ILE A 112 16.00 -2.01 -3.16
CA ILE A 112 14.75 -1.65 -2.49
C ILE A 112 14.27 -0.34 -3.11
N TRP A 113 12.98 -0.29 -3.44
CA TRP A 113 12.28 0.91 -3.82
C TRP A 113 11.52 1.50 -2.65
N CYS A 114 11.50 2.82 -2.55
CA CYS A 114 10.84 3.55 -1.48
C CYS A 114 10.00 4.69 -2.03
N GLY A 115 8.70 4.65 -1.76
CA GLY A 115 7.76 5.73 -2.05
C GLY A 115 7.50 6.59 -0.81
N THR A 116 7.51 7.91 -0.99
CA THR A 116 7.39 8.86 0.13
C THR A 116 6.23 9.85 -0.04
N MET A 117 5.92 10.56 1.02
CA MET A 117 5.26 11.86 1.01
C MET A 117 6.29 12.96 1.31
N PRO A 118 6.33 14.03 0.50
CA PRO A 118 5.68 14.23 -0.80
C PRO A 118 6.10 13.18 -1.82
N GLY A 119 5.45 13.08 -2.97
CA GLY A 119 5.53 11.98 -3.95
C GLY A 119 6.89 11.68 -4.57
N GLY A 120 7.95 11.60 -3.78
CA GLY A 120 9.27 11.14 -4.22
C GLY A 120 9.36 9.63 -4.28
N LEU A 121 10.02 9.12 -5.30
CA LEU A 121 10.42 7.74 -5.43
C LEU A 121 11.94 7.64 -5.27
N PHE A 122 12.37 6.77 -4.39
CA PHE A 122 13.79 6.53 -4.12
C PHE A 122 14.14 5.07 -4.40
N ARG A 123 15.40 4.86 -4.78
CA ARG A 123 15.97 3.53 -4.97
C ARG A 123 17.23 3.39 -4.13
N SER A 124 17.36 2.26 -3.46
CA SER A 124 18.61 1.79 -2.86
C SER A 124 19.09 0.57 -3.62
N THR A 125 20.38 0.46 -3.87
CA THR A 125 21.05 -0.73 -4.45
C THR A 125 21.97 -1.44 -3.48
N ASP A 126 21.94 -1.04 -2.22
CA ASP A 126 22.77 -1.53 -1.13
C ASP A 126 21.96 -1.86 0.14
N ARG A 127 20.67 -2.24 -0.06
CA ARG A 127 19.78 -2.68 1.03
C ARG A 127 19.45 -1.58 2.06
N GLY A 128 19.39 -0.33 1.61
CA GLY A 128 18.98 0.81 2.41
C GLY A 128 20.12 1.55 3.10
N GLU A 129 21.39 1.26 2.76
CA GLU A 129 22.54 2.04 3.26
C GLU A 129 22.61 3.40 2.60
N THR A 130 22.27 3.47 1.29
CA THR A 130 22.17 4.74 0.54
C THR A 130 20.91 4.77 -0.31
N TRP A 131 20.45 5.99 -0.66
CA TRP A 131 19.24 6.21 -1.45
C TRP A 131 19.46 7.23 -2.54
N GLU A 132 18.97 6.92 -3.74
CA GLU A 132 18.94 7.78 -4.91
C GLU A 132 17.50 8.22 -5.19
N LEU A 133 17.25 9.52 -5.34
CA LEU A 133 15.96 10.05 -5.80
C LEU A 133 15.82 9.78 -7.30
N MET A 134 14.67 9.31 -7.74
CA MET A 134 14.35 9.19 -9.17
C MET A 134 14.02 10.59 -9.72
N GLU A 135 15.07 11.34 -10.06
CA GLU A 135 14.96 12.75 -10.46
C GLU A 135 14.07 12.94 -11.68
N ASN A 136 14.10 12.02 -12.64
CA ASN A 136 13.29 12.11 -13.86
C ASN A 136 11.77 11.95 -13.58
N LEU A 137 11.37 11.31 -12.49
CA LEU A 137 9.99 11.32 -12.01
C LEU A 137 9.71 12.56 -11.16
N TRP A 138 10.64 12.91 -10.28
CA TRP A 138 10.49 14.07 -9.37
C TRP A 138 10.42 15.39 -10.12
N SER A 139 11.18 15.54 -11.20
CA SER A 139 11.20 16.73 -12.08
C SER A 139 10.25 16.62 -13.28
N HIS A 140 9.42 15.58 -13.35
CA HIS A 140 8.50 15.40 -14.46
C HIS A 140 7.50 16.56 -14.53
N PRO A 141 7.23 17.16 -15.71
CA PRO A 141 6.33 18.31 -15.84
C PRO A 141 4.92 18.09 -15.27
N ASP A 142 4.42 16.85 -15.37
CA ASP A 142 3.08 16.53 -14.86
C ASP A 142 3.02 16.30 -13.34
N ARG A 143 4.18 16.25 -12.64
CA ARG A 143 4.19 16.08 -11.18
C ARG A 143 3.51 17.24 -10.45
N ASN A 144 3.60 18.45 -10.96
CA ASN A 144 2.93 19.62 -10.38
C ASN A 144 1.39 19.59 -10.51
N LYS A 145 0.86 18.63 -11.26
CA LYS A 145 -0.58 18.37 -11.33
C LYS A 145 -1.05 17.40 -10.24
N TRP A 146 -0.14 16.71 -9.54
CA TRP A 146 -0.50 15.80 -8.48
C TRP A 146 -1.10 16.54 -7.30
N LEU A 147 -2.20 16.00 -6.79
CA LEU A 147 -2.94 16.57 -5.68
C LEU A 147 -2.69 15.78 -4.41
N GLY A 148 -2.84 16.41 -3.26
CA GLY A 148 -2.94 15.71 -2.00
C GLY A 148 -4.29 15.01 -1.90
N GLY A 149 -4.27 13.68 -1.71
CA GLY A 149 -5.46 12.94 -1.32
C GLY A 149 -5.76 13.12 0.17
N GLY A 150 -6.07 12.04 0.88
CA GLY A 150 -6.39 12.08 2.30
C GLY A 150 -5.28 12.55 3.25
N ALA A 151 -4.12 12.92 2.75
CA ALA A 151 -2.98 13.45 3.51
C ALA A 151 -2.61 14.91 3.12
N ASP A 152 -3.43 15.58 2.35
CA ASP A 152 -3.23 16.96 1.85
C ASP A 152 -1.97 17.18 0.99
N ILE A 153 -1.16 16.16 0.77
CA ILE A 153 0.01 16.17 -0.10
C ILE A 153 0.08 14.88 -0.92
N PRO A 154 0.56 14.91 -2.17
CA PRO A 154 0.70 13.70 -2.96
C PRO A 154 1.70 12.73 -2.34
N GLY A 155 1.51 11.44 -2.55
CA GLY A 155 2.41 10.41 -2.04
C GLY A 155 2.38 9.14 -2.86
N ILE A 156 3.54 8.48 -2.96
CA ILE A 156 3.67 7.16 -3.60
C ILE A 156 3.44 6.09 -2.54
N HIS A 157 2.34 5.35 -2.68
CA HIS A 157 1.90 4.34 -1.71
C HIS A 157 1.92 2.91 -2.25
N SER A 158 2.04 2.72 -3.56
CA SER A 158 2.15 1.38 -4.16
C SER A 158 3.30 1.34 -5.14
N ILE A 159 4.10 0.29 -5.06
CA ILE A 159 5.21 0.00 -5.96
C ILE A 159 5.04 -1.45 -6.40
N CYS A 160 5.01 -1.69 -7.70
CA CYS A 160 4.96 -3.02 -8.30
C CYS A 160 6.21 -3.19 -9.18
N VAL A 161 7.13 -4.04 -8.74
CA VAL A 161 8.30 -4.44 -9.53
C VAL A 161 7.92 -5.65 -10.36
N ASP A 162 8.11 -5.57 -11.68
CA ASP A 162 7.74 -6.67 -12.56
C ASP A 162 8.64 -7.90 -12.29
N PRO A 163 8.08 -9.06 -11.93
CA PRO A 163 8.89 -10.23 -11.63
C PRO A 163 9.62 -10.82 -12.84
N ARG A 164 9.25 -10.40 -14.05
CA ARG A 164 9.90 -10.82 -15.31
C ARG A 164 11.11 -9.97 -15.66
N ASP A 165 11.10 -8.68 -15.23
CA ASP A 165 12.15 -7.71 -15.52
C ASP A 165 12.14 -6.62 -14.42
N SER A 166 13.14 -6.62 -13.56
CA SER A 166 13.27 -5.66 -12.46
C SER A 166 13.48 -4.21 -12.89
N ASN A 167 13.77 -3.96 -14.19
CA ASN A 167 13.83 -2.61 -14.75
C ASN A 167 12.43 -2.01 -14.97
N VAL A 168 11.39 -2.85 -14.97
CA VAL A 168 10.00 -2.43 -15.13
C VAL A 168 9.36 -2.25 -13.77
N VAL A 169 9.09 -1.00 -13.42
CA VAL A 169 8.47 -0.64 -12.13
C VAL A 169 7.25 0.23 -12.37
N ARG A 170 6.16 -0.08 -11.70
CA ARG A 170 4.96 0.76 -11.69
C ARG A 170 4.71 1.30 -10.29
N VAL A 171 4.32 2.56 -10.23
CA VAL A 171 3.98 3.22 -8.97
C VAL A 171 2.58 3.83 -9.06
N ALA A 172 1.87 3.81 -7.93
CA ALA A 172 0.61 4.52 -7.79
C ALA A 172 0.79 5.69 -6.82
N VAL A 173 0.31 6.84 -7.27
CA VAL A 173 0.40 8.12 -6.56
C VAL A 173 -1.01 8.52 -6.12
N SER A 174 -1.18 8.86 -4.85
CA SER A 174 -2.44 9.42 -4.35
C SER A 174 -2.74 10.73 -5.07
N CYS A 175 -3.87 10.80 -5.78
CA CYS A 175 -4.27 11.89 -6.67
C CYS A 175 -3.18 12.31 -7.68
N GLY A 176 -2.50 11.32 -8.28
CA GLY A 176 -1.45 11.52 -9.28
C GLY A 176 -1.36 10.39 -10.31
N GLY A 177 -2.31 9.45 -10.26
CA GLY A 177 -2.44 8.35 -11.21
C GLY A 177 -1.44 7.22 -11.02
N VAL A 178 -1.20 6.50 -12.10
CA VAL A 178 -0.26 5.37 -12.17
C VAL A 178 0.84 5.69 -13.17
N TRP A 179 2.07 5.46 -12.76
CA TRP A 179 3.27 5.72 -13.57
C TRP A 179 4.06 4.44 -13.80
N VAL A 180 4.74 4.34 -14.93
CA VAL A 180 5.58 3.20 -15.28
C VAL A 180 6.92 3.64 -15.82
N THR A 181 7.99 3.02 -15.35
CA THR A 181 9.30 2.97 -15.99
C THR A 181 9.53 1.60 -16.60
N LYS A 182 10.32 1.52 -17.68
CA LYS A 182 10.77 0.27 -18.30
C LYS A 182 12.29 0.21 -18.44
N ASP A 183 12.96 1.19 -17.88
CA ASP A 183 14.39 1.43 -17.98
C ASP A 183 15.00 1.79 -16.62
N ASN A 184 14.44 1.17 -15.55
CA ASN A 184 14.95 1.30 -14.19
C ASN A 184 14.95 2.75 -13.66
N GLY A 185 13.94 3.56 -14.05
CA GLY A 185 13.75 4.92 -13.56
C GLY A 185 14.34 6.03 -14.43
N VAL A 186 14.94 5.70 -15.59
CA VAL A 186 15.50 6.70 -16.51
C VAL A 186 14.39 7.49 -17.19
N SER A 187 13.29 6.84 -17.57
CA SER A 187 12.10 7.51 -18.12
C SER A 187 10.81 7.03 -17.47
N TRP A 188 9.80 7.88 -17.47
CA TRP A 188 8.50 7.60 -16.88
C TRP A 188 7.36 7.98 -17.82
N ALA A 189 6.31 7.19 -17.81
CA ALA A 189 5.10 7.43 -18.57
C ALA A 189 3.85 7.14 -17.75
N GLN A 190 2.79 7.87 -18.03
CA GLN A 190 1.45 7.63 -17.45
C GLN A 190 0.91 6.25 -17.87
N SER A 191 0.28 5.57 -16.92
CA SER A 191 -0.29 4.23 -17.08
C SER A 191 -1.69 4.10 -16.46
N ALA A 192 -2.48 5.19 -16.47
CA ALA A 192 -3.81 5.24 -15.87
C ALA A 192 -4.97 5.24 -16.90
N HIS A 193 -4.70 5.00 -18.18
CA HIS A 193 -5.69 5.05 -19.25
C HIS A 193 -6.87 4.11 -19.00
N GLY A 194 -8.09 4.65 -19.01
CA GLY A 194 -9.34 3.92 -18.75
C GLY A 194 -9.78 3.90 -17.29
N MET A 195 -8.98 4.46 -16.35
CA MET A 195 -9.49 4.82 -15.04
C MET A 195 -10.39 6.05 -15.16
N LYS A 196 -11.31 6.20 -14.21
CA LYS A 196 -12.24 7.32 -14.16
C LYS A 196 -12.34 7.84 -12.74
N PHE A 197 -12.18 9.13 -12.59
CA PHE A 197 -12.41 9.85 -11.35
C PHE A 197 -13.77 10.55 -11.41
N ASP A 198 -14.53 10.55 -10.33
CA ASP A 198 -15.93 11.04 -10.31
C ASP A 198 -16.15 12.32 -9.50
N ASN A 199 -15.10 12.85 -8.87
CA ASN A 199 -15.17 14.04 -8.01
C ASN A 199 -14.67 15.32 -8.70
N GLY A 200 -14.82 15.45 -10.01
CA GLY A 200 -14.38 16.61 -10.77
C GLY A 200 -15.24 16.87 -12.00
N PRO A 201 -14.85 17.83 -12.86
CA PRO A 201 -15.52 18.07 -14.12
C PRO A 201 -15.54 16.79 -14.97
N LYS A 202 -16.69 16.48 -15.59
CA LYS A 202 -16.83 15.30 -16.45
C LYS A 202 -15.82 15.26 -17.60
N SER A 203 -15.38 16.41 -18.08
CA SER A 203 -14.35 16.56 -19.11
C SER A 203 -12.97 16.08 -18.66
N GLU A 204 -12.69 16.05 -17.35
CA GLU A 204 -11.42 15.66 -16.76
C GLU A 204 -11.48 14.27 -16.09
N ALA A 205 -12.66 13.63 -16.07
CA ALA A 205 -12.87 12.36 -15.38
C ALA A 205 -11.91 11.24 -15.80
N GLU A 206 -11.44 11.28 -17.06
CA GLU A 206 -10.49 10.30 -17.62
C GLU A 206 -9.05 10.84 -17.71
N SER A 207 -8.79 12.06 -17.19
CA SER A 207 -7.43 12.59 -17.13
C SER A 207 -6.53 11.67 -16.31
N PRO A 208 -5.40 11.20 -16.84
CA PRO A 208 -4.52 10.31 -16.10
C PRO A 208 -3.90 10.95 -14.86
N ASP A 209 -3.72 12.28 -14.88
CA ASP A 209 -3.11 13.04 -13.78
C ASP A 209 -4.04 13.17 -12.56
N GLY A 210 -5.36 13.14 -12.78
CA GLY A 210 -6.37 13.28 -11.73
C GLY A 210 -6.82 11.95 -11.12
N GLN A 211 -6.27 10.81 -11.52
CA GLN A 211 -6.69 9.53 -10.98
C GLN A 211 -6.16 9.34 -9.55
N ASP A 212 -7.01 8.81 -8.67
CA ASP A 212 -6.69 8.57 -7.25
C ASP A 212 -6.73 7.07 -6.91
N PRO A 213 -5.69 6.31 -7.27
CA PRO A 213 -5.53 4.94 -6.80
C PRO A 213 -5.29 4.94 -5.28
N HIS A 214 -6.01 4.10 -4.55
CA HIS A 214 -5.79 3.88 -3.13
C HIS A 214 -4.77 2.77 -2.86
N MET A 215 -4.79 1.69 -3.65
CA MET A 215 -3.82 0.61 -3.60
C MET A 215 -3.77 -0.10 -4.94
N MET A 216 -2.58 -0.36 -5.45
CA MET A 216 -2.33 -1.13 -6.67
C MET A 216 -1.52 -2.38 -6.33
N VAL A 217 -1.92 -3.52 -6.90
CA VAL A 217 -1.19 -4.78 -6.78
C VAL A 217 -1.04 -5.44 -8.15
N GLN A 218 0.13 -6.04 -8.39
CA GLN A 218 0.43 -6.86 -9.57
C GLN A 218 0.29 -8.33 -9.21
N SER A 219 -0.29 -9.13 -10.09
CA SER A 219 -0.37 -10.57 -9.87
C SER A 219 1.00 -11.23 -10.06
N PRO A 220 1.52 -12.02 -9.09
CA PRO A 220 2.74 -12.79 -9.29
C PRO A 220 2.58 -13.92 -10.32
N SER A 221 1.40 -14.52 -10.43
CA SER A 221 1.14 -15.64 -11.36
C SER A 221 0.88 -15.22 -12.80
N ASP A 222 0.40 -14.00 -13.02
CA ASP A 222 0.23 -13.37 -14.33
C ASP A 222 0.57 -11.90 -14.26
N PRO A 223 1.85 -11.54 -14.40
CA PRO A 223 2.32 -10.15 -14.23
C PRO A 223 1.74 -9.12 -15.19
N LYS A 224 0.97 -9.54 -16.19
CA LYS A 224 0.18 -8.63 -17.04
C LYS A 224 -1.09 -8.13 -16.37
N LYS A 225 -1.51 -8.80 -15.29
CA LYS A 225 -2.75 -8.49 -14.56
C LYS A 225 -2.47 -7.68 -13.31
N PHE A 226 -3.26 -6.63 -13.14
CA PHE A 226 -3.23 -5.72 -12.01
C PHE A 226 -4.63 -5.52 -11.46
N TRP A 227 -4.70 -5.27 -10.15
CA TRP A 227 -5.88 -4.80 -9.47
C TRP A 227 -5.59 -3.47 -8.79
N VAL A 228 -6.58 -2.58 -8.84
CA VAL A 228 -6.51 -1.28 -8.14
C VAL A 228 -7.79 -1.10 -7.35
N GLN A 229 -7.65 -0.86 -6.05
CA GLN A 229 -8.66 -0.16 -5.29
C GLN A 229 -8.44 1.33 -5.57
N HIS A 230 -9.41 1.99 -6.10
CA HIS A 230 -9.39 3.39 -6.51
C HIS A 230 -10.47 4.15 -5.74
N HIS A 231 -10.36 5.48 -5.67
CA HIS A 231 -11.37 6.35 -5.07
C HIS A 231 -12.78 6.10 -5.65
N ALA A 232 -12.90 6.04 -6.97
CA ALA A 232 -14.15 5.81 -7.67
C ALA A 232 -14.56 4.32 -7.75
N GLY A 233 -13.85 3.40 -7.09
CA GLY A 233 -14.19 1.99 -7.06
C GLY A 233 -13.04 1.03 -7.38
N ILE A 234 -13.33 -0.09 -8.02
CA ILE A 234 -12.34 -1.11 -8.35
C ILE A 234 -12.02 -1.05 -9.83
N PHE A 235 -10.73 -1.10 -10.16
CA PHE A 235 -10.26 -1.24 -11.54
C PHE A 235 -9.32 -2.43 -11.67
N LYS A 236 -9.31 -3.04 -12.86
CA LYS A 236 -8.33 -4.07 -13.23
C LYS A 236 -7.72 -3.78 -14.59
N SER A 237 -6.49 -4.23 -14.78
CA SER A 237 -5.84 -4.33 -16.08
C SER A 237 -5.44 -5.77 -16.36
N VAL A 238 -5.49 -6.18 -17.63
CA VAL A 238 -5.07 -7.52 -18.10
C VAL A 238 -3.99 -7.43 -19.19
N ASN A 239 -3.43 -6.24 -19.40
CA ASN A 239 -2.52 -5.94 -20.50
C ASN A 239 -1.36 -5.03 -20.08
N ASP A 240 -0.70 -5.37 -18.97
CA ASP A 240 0.45 -4.62 -18.42
C ASP A 240 0.11 -3.17 -18.04
N GLY A 241 -1.07 -2.90 -17.48
CA GLY A 241 -1.48 -1.55 -17.08
C GLY A 241 -1.75 -0.59 -18.25
N LYS A 242 -1.74 -1.06 -19.51
CA LYS A 242 -2.00 -0.21 -20.69
C LYS A 242 -3.43 0.28 -20.75
N LYS A 243 -4.38 -0.49 -20.21
CA LYS A 243 -5.79 -0.12 -20.12
C LYS A 243 -6.41 -0.70 -18.86
N TRP A 244 -7.20 0.13 -18.20
CA TRP A 244 -7.94 -0.23 -17.02
C TRP A 244 -9.44 -0.32 -17.31
N THR A 245 -10.11 -1.24 -16.64
CA THR A 245 -11.56 -1.46 -16.70
C THR A 245 -12.15 -1.42 -15.32
N SER A 246 -13.24 -0.69 -15.16
CA SER A 246 -14.01 -0.66 -13.91
C SER A 246 -14.67 -1.99 -13.62
N VAL A 247 -14.70 -2.37 -12.35
CA VAL A 247 -15.34 -3.58 -11.83
C VAL A 247 -16.26 -3.18 -10.69
N LYS A 248 -17.48 -3.72 -10.66
CA LYS A 248 -18.47 -3.41 -9.63
C LYS A 248 -18.58 -4.54 -8.62
N ALA A 249 -18.40 -4.23 -7.34
CA ALA A 249 -18.55 -5.14 -6.21
C ALA A 249 -19.73 -4.73 -5.32
N LYS A 250 -20.27 -5.68 -4.56
CA LYS A 250 -21.23 -5.45 -3.47
C LYS A 250 -20.57 -5.79 -2.13
N PRO A 251 -20.93 -5.12 -1.03
CA PRO A 251 -21.97 -4.07 -0.90
C PRO A 251 -21.53 -2.71 -1.43
N SER A 252 -20.23 -2.47 -1.63
CA SER A 252 -19.64 -1.26 -2.20
C SER A 252 -18.39 -1.62 -3.00
N SER A 253 -18.05 -0.78 -3.98
CA SER A 253 -16.76 -0.83 -4.68
C SER A 253 -15.73 0.14 -4.11
N PHE A 254 -16.11 0.98 -3.16
CA PHE A 254 -15.20 1.90 -2.46
C PHE A 254 -14.45 1.16 -1.35
N GLY A 255 -13.18 1.49 -1.16
CA GLY A 255 -12.31 0.97 -0.09
C GLY A 255 -10.88 1.46 -0.27
N PHE A 256 -9.94 0.86 0.48
CA PHE A 256 -8.53 1.24 0.40
C PHE A 256 -7.60 0.07 0.11
N GLY A 257 -7.85 -1.10 0.70
CA GLY A 257 -6.99 -2.27 0.58
C GLY A 257 -7.43 -3.21 -0.54
N VAL A 258 -6.47 -3.78 -1.25
CA VAL A 258 -6.64 -4.89 -2.18
C VAL A 258 -5.45 -5.83 -2.10
N VAL A 259 -5.73 -7.14 -2.18
CA VAL A 259 -4.70 -8.16 -2.38
C VAL A 259 -5.15 -9.12 -3.49
N VAL A 260 -4.19 -9.65 -4.25
CA VAL A 260 -4.40 -10.65 -5.29
C VAL A 260 -3.78 -11.98 -4.85
N HIS A 261 -4.42 -13.07 -5.19
CA HIS A 261 -3.91 -14.41 -4.89
C HIS A 261 -2.58 -14.66 -5.63
N PRO A 262 -1.51 -15.10 -4.94
CA PRO A 262 -0.18 -15.21 -5.56
C PRO A 262 -0.10 -16.22 -6.71
N LYS A 263 -1.02 -17.20 -6.76
CA LYS A 263 -1.06 -18.29 -7.76
C LYS A 263 -2.28 -18.24 -8.68
N ASP A 264 -3.16 -17.23 -8.53
CA ASP A 264 -4.37 -17.08 -9.33
C ASP A 264 -4.72 -15.61 -9.51
N ALA A 265 -4.39 -15.05 -10.65
CA ALA A 265 -4.54 -13.64 -10.97
C ALA A 265 -6.01 -13.17 -11.04
N ASP A 266 -6.95 -14.07 -11.14
CA ASP A 266 -8.39 -13.78 -11.21
C ASP A 266 -9.06 -13.81 -9.83
N THR A 267 -8.33 -14.23 -8.78
CA THR A 267 -8.76 -14.20 -7.39
C THR A 267 -8.17 -12.99 -6.65
N ALA A 268 -9.05 -12.13 -6.11
CA ALA A 268 -8.65 -10.93 -5.35
C ALA A 268 -9.63 -10.65 -4.20
N TRP A 269 -9.15 -9.95 -3.16
CA TRP A 269 -9.92 -9.53 -1.99
C TRP A 269 -9.87 -8.04 -1.79
N PHE A 270 -10.98 -7.48 -1.32
CA PHE A 270 -11.18 -6.05 -1.04
C PHE A 270 -11.91 -5.88 0.29
N VAL A 271 -11.70 -4.75 0.93
CA VAL A 271 -12.40 -4.39 2.17
C VAL A 271 -13.26 -3.14 1.90
N PRO A 272 -14.56 -3.31 1.68
CA PRO A 272 -15.43 -2.21 1.27
C PRO A 272 -15.76 -1.26 2.42
N GLY A 273 -15.75 0.04 2.11
CA GLY A 273 -16.34 1.11 2.90
C GLY A 273 -17.55 1.72 2.18
N ILE A 274 -18.23 2.69 2.79
CA ILE A 274 -19.39 3.34 2.15
C ILE A 274 -18.92 4.23 1.00
N LYS A 275 -18.13 5.25 1.30
CA LYS A 275 -17.56 6.23 0.35
C LYS A 275 -16.49 7.09 1.05
N ASP A 276 -15.81 7.95 0.31
CA ASP A 276 -14.69 8.74 0.87
C ASP A 276 -15.11 9.67 1.99
N GLU A 277 -16.23 10.38 1.87
CA GLU A 277 -16.70 11.29 2.92
C GLU A 277 -17.34 10.55 4.12
N LYS A 278 -17.50 9.21 3.99
CA LYS A 278 -18.05 8.36 5.06
C LYS A 278 -17.30 7.05 5.13
N ARG A 279 -16.08 7.10 5.67
CA ARG A 279 -15.11 6.00 5.74
C ARG A 279 -15.43 5.02 6.87
N ILE A 280 -16.56 4.33 6.76
CA ILE A 280 -16.98 3.27 7.66
C ILE A 280 -17.56 2.10 6.86
N PRO A 281 -17.67 0.88 7.43
CA PRO A 281 -18.32 -0.25 6.78
C PRO A 281 -19.77 0.03 6.40
N VAL A 282 -20.23 -0.56 5.30
CA VAL A 282 -21.62 -0.49 4.88
C VAL A 282 -22.51 -1.13 5.94
N ASP A 283 -23.60 -0.46 6.32
CA ASP A 283 -24.56 -0.88 7.35
C ASP A 283 -23.93 -1.16 8.73
N GLY A 284 -22.74 -0.61 9.01
CA GLY A 284 -22.00 -0.88 10.23
C GLY A 284 -21.61 -2.36 10.39
N ALA A 285 -21.48 -3.08 9.27
CA ALA A 285 -21.14 -4.49 9.20
C ALA A 285 -19.81 -4.70 8.48
N MET A 286 -18.83 -5.24 9.19
CA MET A 286 -17.51 -5.52 8.60
C MET A 286 -17.60 -6.73 7.68
N VAL A 287 -17.14 -6.57 6.45
CA VAL A 287 -17.06 -7.64 5.46
C VAL A 287 -15.78 -7.53 4.64
N VAL A 288 -15.38 -8.65 4.07
CA VAL A 288 -14.38 -8.72 2.99
C VAL A 288 -15.09 -9.24 1.76
N THR A 289 -14.80 -8.70 0.58
CA THR A 289 -15.33 -9.22 -0.68
C THR A 289 -14.26 -9.94 -1.47
N ARG A 290 -14.59 -11.07 -2.05
CA ARG A 290 -13.68 -11.89 -2.86
C ARG A 290 -14.27 -12.17 -4.22
N THR A 291 -13.49 -11.96 -5.27
CA THR A 291 -13.71 -12.50 -6.61
C THR A 291 -12.83 -13.72 -6.87
N ARG A 292 -13.25 -14.64 -7.72
CA ARG A 292 -12.45 -15.77 -8.23
C ARG A 292 -12.55 -15.93 -9.76
N ASP A 293 -13.16 -14.97 -10.41
CA ASP A 293 -13.48 -15.00 -11.85
C ASP A 293 -13.09 -13.68 -12.55
N GLY A 294 -12.07 -13.01 -12.01
CA GLY A 294 -11.57 -11.76 -12.56
C GLY A 294 -12.55 -10.61 -12.40
N GLY A 295 -13.39 -10.62 -11.36
CA GLY A 295 -14.30 -9.52 -11.04
C GLY A 295 -15.67 -9.59 -11.74
N LYS A 296 -16.03 -10.72 -12.32
CA LYS A 296 -17.39 -10.93 -12.86
C LYS A 296 -18.40 -11.10 -11.73
N THR A 297 -18.00 -11.82 -10.66
CA THR A 297 -18.82 -12.00 -9.46
C THR A 297 -18.00 -11.76 -8.18
N PHE A 298 -18.69 -11.38 -7.09
CA PHE A 298 -18.09 -11.18 -5.78
C PHE A 298 -18.86 -11.91 -4.69
N LYS A 299 -18.14 -12.64 -3.84
CA LYS A 299 -18.68 -13.26 -2.63
C LYS A 299 -18.41 -12.34 -1.43
N ILE A 300 -19.44 -12.09 -0.61
CA ILE A 300 -19.34 -11.38 0.64
C ILE A 300 -18.93 -12.37 1.74
N LEU A 301 -17.82 -12.12 2.41
CA LEU A 301 -17.22 -12.93 3.47
C LEU A 301 -17.38 -12.18 4.79
N LYS A 302 -18.10 -12.75 5.77
CA LYS A 302 -18.48 -12.07 7.02
C LYS A 302 -18.35 -12.92 8.27
N LYS A 303 -18.11 -14.23 8.11
CA LYS A 303 -18.06 -15.15 9.27
C LYS A 303 -16.87 -14.80 10.17
N GLY A 304 -17.12 -14.52 11.46
CA GLY A 304 -16.11 -14.11 12.43
C GLY A 304 -15.81 -12.61 12.44
N LEU A 305 -16.43 -11.81 11.57
CA LEU A 305 -16.32 -10.35 11.58
C LEU A 305 -17.55 -9.71 12.27
N PRO A 306 -17.39 -8.54 12.92
CA PRO A 306 -18.51 -7.84 13.58
C PRO A 306 -19.55 -7.39 12.56
N GLN A 307 -20.84 -7.71 12.84
CA GLN A 307 -21.94 -7.44 11.92
C GLN A 307 -22.88 -6.33 12.40
N LYS A 308 -22.52 -5.67 13.50
CA LYS A 308 -23.23 -4.51 14.04
C LYS A 308 -22.21 -3.58 14.70
N HIS A 309 -22.44 -2.28 14.60
CA HIS A 309 -21.62 -1.25 15.26
C HIS A 309 -20.13 -1.35 14.91
N ALA A 310 -19.81 -1.82 13.69
CA ALA A 310 -18.45 -1.81 13.18
C ALA A 310 -18.15 -0.46 12.52
N TYR A 311 -17.11 0.19 12.99
CA TYR A 311 -16.64 1.49 12.46
C TYR A 311 -15.20 1.41 11.97
N ASP A 312 -14.76 0.18 11.73
CA ASP A 312 -13.41 -0.15 11.27
C ASP A 312 -13.17 0.31 9.84
N VAL A 313 -12.01 0.90 9.59
CA VAL A 313 -11.50 1.13 8.24
C VAL A 313 -10.20 0.36 8.10
N VAL A 314 -10.05 -0.35 7.00
CA VAL A 314 -8.80 -1.03 6.65
C VAL A 314 -8.12 -0.20 5.58
N PHE A 315 -7.00 0.44 5.93
CA PHE A 315 -6.24 1.24 5.00
C PHE A 315 -5.46 0.37 3.99
N ARG A 316 -4.85 1.00 3.01
CA ARG A 316 -4.11 0.43 1.86
C ARG A 316 -3.30 -0.81 2.22
N HIS A 317 -2.38 -0.68 3.20
CA HIS A 317 -1.48 -1.74 3.63
C HIS A 317 -2.01 -2.56 4.82
N GLY A 318 -3.25 -2.30 5.24
CA GLY A 318 -3.91 -3.03 6.34
C GLY A 318 -4.46 -4.40 5.97
N LEU A 319 -4.29 -4.86 4.73
CA LEU A 319 -4.68 -6.19 4.25
C LEU A 319 -3.49 -6.86 3.58
N ALA A 320 -3.21 -8.12 3.93
CA ALA A 320 -2.15 -8.90 3.30
C ALA A 320 -2.54 -10.37 3.15
N ILE A 321 -1.97 -11.03 2.14
CA ILE A 321 -2.11 -12.48 1.88
C ILE A 321 -0.75 -13.14 1.93
N ASP A 322 -0.67 -14.39 2.40
CA ASP A 322 0.57 -15.16 2.42
C ASP A 322 0.95 -15.69 1.02
N ASP A 323 2.20 -16.10 0.82
CA ASP A 323 2.71 -16.63 -0.46
C ASP A 323 2.05 -17.95 -0.87
N ALA A 324 1.45 -18.67 0.08
CA ALA A 324 0.68 -19.87 -0.21
C ALA A 324 -0.70 -19.54 -0.81
N GLY A 325 -1.18 -18.30 -0.65
CA GLY A 325 -2.51 -17.86 -1.07
C GLY A 325 -3.62 -18.39 -0.16
N LYS A 326 -3.29 -18.79 1.07
CA LYS A 326 -4.23 -19.42 2.01
C LYS A 326 -4.64 -18.52 3.15
N CYS A 327 -3.66 -17.83 3.74
CA CYS A 327 -3.87 -17.03 4.92
C CYS A 327 -3.95 -15.54 4.59
N LEU A 328 -4.96 -14.87 5.13
CA LEU A 328 -5.15 -13.42 5.05
C LEU A 328 -4.99 -12.82 6.45
N VAL A 329 -4.41 -11.65 6.53
CA VAL A 329 -4.41 -10.83 7.73
C VAL A 329 -4.99 -9.47 7.41
N MET A 330 -5.79 -8.93 8.34
CA MET A 330 -6.45 -7.65 8.20
C MET A 330 -6.37 -6.86 9.51
N GLY A 331 -5.84 -5.64 9.44
CA GLY A 331 -5.74 -4.71 10.56
C GLY A 331 -6.51 -3.42 10.28
N SER A 332 -7.17 -2.86 11.29
CA SER A 332 -8.03 -1.69 11.14
C SER A 332 -7.56 -0.46 11.91
N THR A 333 -8.16 0.67 11.56
CA THR A 333 -7.93 1.97 12.23
C THR A 333 -8.41 2.00 13.67
N THR A 334 -9.27 1.07 14.09
CA THR A 334 -9.74 0.93 15.46
C THR A 334 -8.91 -0.04 16.29
N GLY A 335 -7.82 -0.60 15.71
CA GLY A 335 -6.90 -1.49 16.40
C GLY A 335 -7.33 -2.97 16.40
N ASN A 336 -8.37 -3.32 15.66
CA ASN A 336 -8.75 -4.71 15.49
C ASN A 336 -7.82 -5.41 14.50
N LEU A 337 -7.39 -6.62 14.83
CA LEU A 337 -6.59 -7.50 14.00
C LEU A 337 -7.31 -8.83 13.81
N TRP A 338 -7.53 -9.21 12.57
CA TRP A 338 -8.13 -10.50 12.20
C TRP A 338 -7.20 -11.30 11.31
N VAL A 339 -7.24 -12.61 11.46
CA VAL A 339 -6.58 -13.57 10.57
C VAL A 339 -7.60 -14.55 10.03
N SER A 340 -7.47 -14.91 8.76
CA SER A 340 -8.20 -16.00 8.13
C SER A 340 -7.21 -17.02 7.60
N GLU A 341 -7.42 -18.31 7.91
CA GLU A 341 -6.58 -19.42 7.42
C GLU A 341 -7.24 -20.19 6.26
N ASN A 342 -8.32 -19.64 5.69
CA ASN A 342 -9.14 -20.29 4.65
C ASN A 342 -9.63 -19.32 3.57
N GLN A 343 -8.72 -18.43 3.15
CA GLN A 343 -9.00 -17.47 2.07
C GLN A 343 -10.16 -16.50 2.36
N GLY A 344 -10.40 -16.17 3.64
CA GLY A 344 -11.44 -15.26 4.07
C GLY A 344 -12.81 -15.91 4.32
N ASP A 345 -12.96 -17.23 4.15
CA ASP A 345 -14.24 -17.89 4.41
C ASP A 345 -14.66 -17.80 5.88
N SER A 346 -13.68 -17.68 6.81
CA SER A 346 -13.89 -17.28 8.21
C SER A 346 -12.70 -16.51 8.74
N TRP A 347 -12.92 -15.69 9.77
CA TRP A 347 -11.94 -14.82 10.40
C TRP A 347 -11.92 -15.05 11.90
N ASP A 348 -10.72 -15.10 12.46
CA ASP A 348 -10.48 -15.13 13.90
C ASP A 348 -9.97 -13.75 14.34
N ASN A 349 -10.59 -13.17 15.37
CA ASN A 349 -10.10 -11.95 15.99
C ASN A 349 -8.88 -12.27 16.85
N VAL A 350 -7.73 -11.72 16.50
CA VAL A 350 -6.46 -11.92 17.21
C VAL A 350 -6.29 -10.91 18.34
N SER A 351 -6.75 -9.66 18.10
CA SER A 351 -6.70 -8.58 19.09
C SER A 351 -7.72 -7.51 18.73
N SER A 352 -8.31 -6.90 19.76
CA SER A 352 -9.19 -5.72 19.65
C SER A 352 -8.63 -4.52 20.42
N THR A 353 -7.40 -4.59 20.90
CA THR A 353 -6.77 -3.59 21.78
C THR A 353 -5.45 -3.04 21.27
N LEU A 354 -5.05 -3.41 20.05
CA LEU A 354 -3.88 -2.79 19.42
C LEU A 354 -4.15 -1.31 19.14
N PRO A 355 -3.12 -0.47 19.08
CA PRO A 355 -3.25 0.87 18.55
C PRO A 355 -3.72 0.86 17.09
N GLN A 356 -4.17 1.98 16.55
CA GLN A 356 -4.52 2.12 15.14
C GLN A 356 -3.48 1.43 14.25
N ILE A 357 -3.93 0.46 13.44
CA ILE A 357 -3.08 -0.32 12.54
C ILE A 357 -2.99 0.39 11.20
N TYR A 358 -1.78 0.58 10.69
CA TYR A 358 -1.50 1.19 9.39
C TYR A 358 -1.17 0.16 8.32
N ALA A 359 -0.38 -0.86 8.70
CA ALA A 359 0.07 -1.89 7.78
C ALA A 359 0.23 -3.25 8.48
N VAL A 360 0.03 -4.30 7.71
CA VAL A 360 0.30 -5.68 8.09
C VAL A 360 1.16 -6.34 7.01
N ARG A 361 2.13 -7.19 7.42
CA ARG A 361 3.01 -7.92 6.50
C ARG A 361 3.26 -9.33 7.04
N TRP A 362 3.21 -10.33 6.16
CA TRP A 362 3.68 -11.68 6.47
C TRP A 362 5.21 -11.70 6.58
N ALA A 363 5.76 -12.46 7.57
CA ALA A 363 7.19 -12.61 7.86
C ALA A 363 7.57 -14.07 8.17
#